data_af0ffdd0a9c9940a6f769c3e4ede70ea
#
_entry.id   af0ffdd0a9c9940a6f769c3e4ede70ea
#
_cell.length_a   1.000
_cell.length_b   1.000
_cell.length_c   1.000
_cell.angle_alpha   90.00
_cell.angle_beta   90.00
_cell.angle_gamma   90.00
#
_symmetry.space_group_name_H-M   'P 1'
#
loop_
_entity.id
_entity.type
_entity.pdbx_description
1 polymer ?
#
loop_
_entity_poly.entity_id
_entity_poly.type
_entity_poly.pdbx_seq_one_letter_code
_entity_poly.pdbx_strand_id
1 'polypeptide(L)'
;MRIDIFRSTVRVLSLVLPMTWLASSAQSQMRAAARAEAYGLSVSTPAVTQKSPYAVLPVGEAMAIDQGQSVSVAGLATAQDLFAIVTGDADAVDGSTAVSTATLGVVNLLNGLITADGVVAVASSTISDNAVNSNTEGSSLGNLVVGGTEVSDPAPNTRMTLPGVGYVLLNEVRTTGDGVTSSGVTVNMIHVVLQQPILGLLGQVIGYKTVGNIIVGSATSSVTR
;
A
#
# COMPACT_ATOMS: atom_id res chain seq x y z
N MET A 1 20.45 -58.45 84.13
CA MET A 1 21.06 -58.11 82.85
C MET A 1 20.08 -57.11 82.12
N ARG A 2 20.29 -55.81 82.28
CA ARG A 2 19.47 -54.74 81.70
C ARG A 2 20.20 -54.22 80.47
N ILE A 3 19.52 -54.20 79.36
CA ILE A 3 20.02 -53.64 78.10
C ILE A 3 19.31 -52.32 77.92
N ASP A 4 20.04 -51.21 77.99
CA ASP A 4 19.55 -49.86 77.70
C ASP A 4 19.63 -49.61 76.20
N ILE A 5 18.48 -49.31 75.62
CA ILE A 5 18.36 -48.97 74.21
C ILE A 5 18.46 -47.42 74.08
N PHE A 6 19.58 -46.96 73.51
CA PHE A 6 19.78 -45.54 73.11
C PHE A 6 18.87 -45.19 71.93
N ARG A 7 17.95 -44.28 72.14
CA ARG A 7 17.16 -43.63 71.04
C ARG A 7 17.92 -42.43 70.55
N SER A 8 18.51 -42.55 69.37
CA SER A 8 19.05 -41.40 68.59
C SER A 8 17.97 -40.65 67.84
N THR A 9 17.77 -39.37 68.23
CA THR A 9 16.79 -38.46 67.54
C THR A 9 17.53 -37.74 66.42
N VAL A 10 17.26 -38.14 65.17
CA VAL A 10 17.75 -37.42 63.98
C VAL A 10 16.87 -36.22 63.75
N ARG A 11 17.39 -35.01 63.93
CA ARG A 11 16.74 -33.77 63.52
C ARG A 11 17.04 -33.53 62.05
N VAL A 12 16.01 -33.66 61.18
CA VAL A 12 16.06 -33.26 59.79
C VAL A 12 15.86 -31.74 59.72
N LEU A 13 16.92 -31.03 59.34
CA LEU A 13 16.88 -29.59 59.09
C LEU A 13 16.41 -29.40 57.66
N SER A 14 15.14 -29.06 57.50
CA SER A 14 14.57 -28.71 56.18
C SER A 14 15.07 -27.34 55.78
N LEU A 15 15.99 -27.26 54.83
CA LEU A 15 16.45 -26.05 54.17
C LEU A 15 15.41 -25.65 53.08
N VAL A 16 14.54 -24.71 53.39
CA VAL A 16 13.61 -24.12 52.39
C VAL A 16 14.38 -23.05 51.61
N LEU A 17 14.84 -23.38 50.40
CA LEU A 17 15.33 -22.37 49.46
C LEU A 17 14.15 -21.56 48.89
N PRO A 18 14.16 -20.23 48.97
CA PRO A 18 13.20 -19.42 48.27
C PRO A 18 13.51 -19.46 46.75
N MET A 19 12.66 -20.11 45.99
CA MET A 19 12.69 -20.13 44.54
C MET A 19 12.22 -18.76 44.03
N THR A 20 13.14 -17.81 43.84
CA THR A 20 12.85 -16.54 43.17
C THR A 20 12.54 -16.82 41.72
N TRP A 21 11.27 -16.74 41.38
CA TRP A 21 10.80 -16.70 40.00
C TRP A 21 11.31 -15.41 39.36
N LEU A 22 12.38 -15.47 38.57
CA LEU A 22 12.72 -14.43 37.62
C LEU A 22 11.61 -14.45 36.56
N ALA A 23 10.63 -13.57 36.71
CA ALA A 23 9.70 -13.23 35.64
C ALA A 23 10.55 -12.57 34.53
N SER A 24 11.00 -13.34 33.55
CA SER A 24 11.49 -12.80 32.30
C SER A 24 10.32 -12.05 31.68
N SER A 25 10.31 -10.74 31.81
CA SER A 25 9.49 -9.89 30.96
C SER A 25 9.95 -10.14 29.52
N ALA A 26 9.22 -10.99 28.80
CA ALA A 26 9.32 -11.06 27.37
C ALA A 26 8.89 -9.71 26.85
N GLN A 27 9.84 -8.79 26.68
CA GLN A 27 9.64 -7.62 25.85
C GLN A 27 9.34 -8.19 24.47
N SER A 28 8.08 -8.06 24.05
CA SER A 28 7.72 -8.24 22.64
C SER A 28 8.51 -7.16 21.89
N GLN A 29 9.67 -7.54 21.35
CA GLN A 29 10.35 -6.72 20.37
C GLN A 29 9.32 -6.45 19.27
N MET A 30 8.90 -5.20 19.12
CA MET A 30 8.10 -4.80 17.98
C MET A 30 8.96 -5.10 16.75
N ARG A 31 8.57 -6.16 16.06
CA ARG A 31 9.28 -6.60 14.86
C ARG A 31 8.97 -5.56 13.78
N ALA A 32 9.99 -5.05 13.12
CA ALA A 32 9.83 -4.19 11.97
C ALA A 32 8.86 -4.84 10.98
N ALA A 33 7.94 -4.09 10.44
CA ALA A 33 6.96 -4.56 9.48
C ALA A 33 7.11 -3.80 8.17
N ALA A 34 7.29 -4.56 7.08
CA ALA A 34 7.25 -4.06 5.72
C ALA A 34 5.92 -4.43 5.08
N ARG A 35 5.27 -3.50 4.39
CA ARG A 35 4.04 -3.73 3.61
C ARG A 35 4.18 -3.08 2.26
N ALA A 36 3.76 -3.80 1.22
CA ALA A 36 3.77 -3.33 -0.15
C ALA A 36 2.54 -3.84 -0.90
N GLU A 37 1.95 -2.98 -1.72
CA GLU A 37 0.81 -3.29 -2.58
C GLU A 37 0.99 -2.57 -3.91
N ALA A 38 0.73 -3.25 -5.02
CA ALA A 38 0.75 -2.69 -6.37
C ALA A 38 -0.42 -3.22 -7.21
N TYR A 39 -0.99 -2.38 -8.06
CA TYR A 39 -1.94 -2.83 -9.07
C TYR A 39 -1.89 -1.96 -10.34
N GLY A 40 -2.20 -2.59 -11.48
CA GLY A 40 -2.22 -1.92 -12.76
C GLY A 40 -3.47 -1.06 -12.92
N LEU A 41 -4.65 -1.68 -12.98
CA LEU A 41 -5.93 -1.00 -13.16
C LEU A 41 -6.90 -1.38 -12.04
N SER A 42 -7.56 -0.38 -11.46
CA SER A 42 -8.71 -0.57 -10.57
C SER A 42 -9.88 0.27 -11.04
N VAL A 43 -11.04 -0.36 -11.21
CA VAL A 43 -12.32 0.30 -11.50
C VAL A 43 -13.27 -0.05 -10.38
N SER A 44 -13.89 0.96 -9.79
CA SER A 44 -14.90 0.82 -8.75
C SER A 44 -16.08 1.73 -9.02
N THR A 45 -17.21 1.13 -9.41
CA THR A 45 -18.50 1.79 -9.65
C THR A 45 -19.61 0.96 -9.01
N PRO A 46 -20.85 1.44 -8.89
CA PRO A 46 -21.96 0.62 -8.40
C PRO A 46 -22.24 -0.63 -9.24
N ALA A 47 -21.85 -0.63 -10.52
CA ALA A 47 -22.10 -1.73 -11.44
C ALA A 47 -20.93 -2.72 -11.55
N VAL A 48 -19.70 -2.26 -11.33
CA VAL A 48 -18.47 -3.05 -11.56
C VAL A 48 -17.42 -2.70 -10.52
N THR A 49 -16.77 -3.73 -9.97
CA THR A 49 -15.55 -3.61 -9.19
C THR A 49 -14.53 -4.61 -9.74
N GLN A 50 -13.40 -4.10 -10.23
CA GLN A 50 -12.31 -4.88 -10.78
C GLN A 50 -10.98 -4.27 -10.37
N LYS A 51 -9.99 -5.12 -10.03
CA LYS A 51 -8.60 -4.73 -9.76
C LYS A 51 -7.69 -5.80 -10.38
N SER A 52 -6.82 -5.42 -11.32
CA SER A 52 -5.91 -6.37 -11.99
C SER A 52 -4.81 -5.64 -12.79
N PRO A 53 -3.58 -6.20 -12.88
CA PRO A 53 -3.05 -7.20 -11.96
C PRO A 53 -2.98 -6.64 -10.54
N TYR A 54 -2.84 -7.51 -9.54
CA TYR A 54 -2.84 -7.10 -8.13
C TYR A 54 -1.84 -7.93 -7.31
N ALA A 55 -0.78 -7.30 -6.87
CA ALA A 55 0.25 -7.89 -6.02
C ALA A 55 0.23 -7.27 -4.63
N VAL A 56 0.25 -8.10 -3.61
CA VAL A 56 0.37 -7.72 -2.20
C VAL A 56 1.49 -8.54 -1.58
N LEU A 57 2.36 -7.92 -0.81
CA LEU A 57 3.42 -8.62 -0.10
C LEU A 57 2.83 -9.49 1.01
N PRO A 58 2.94 -10.82 0.91
CA PRO A 58 2.45 -11.71 1.95
C PRO A 58 3.35 -11.61 3.21
N VAL A 59 2.78 -11.90 4.36
CA VAL A 59 3.54 -11.92 5.61
C VAL A 59 4.57 -13.05 5.58
N GLY A 60 5.84 -12.72 5.77
CA GLY A 60 6.94 -13.67 5.78
C GLY A 60 7.54 -13.99 4.41
N GLU A 61 7.02 -13.39 3.35
CA GLU A 61 7.57 -13.50 2.00
C GLU A 61 8.36 -12.24 1.63
N ALA A 62 9.34 -12.39 0.74
CA ALA A 62 10.17 -11.28 0.27
C ALA A 62 9.61 -10.61 -0.99
N MET A 63 8.68 -11.26 -1.71
CA MET A 63 8.20 -10.77 -3.00
C MET A 63 6.84 -11.38 -3.37
N ALA A 64 6.02 -10.61 -4.12
CA ALA A 64 4.89 -11.11 -4.87
C ALA A 64 4.81 -10.42 -6.24
N ILE A 65 4.31 -11.15 -7.24
CA ILE A 65 4.18 -10.68 -8.62
C ILE A 65 2.80 -11.09 -9.14
N ASP A 66 2.17 -10.19 -9.91
CA ASP A 66 1.01 -10.49 -10.74
C ASP A 66 1.13 -9.74 -12.07
N GLN A 67 0.60 -10.33 -13.16
CA GLN A 67 0.70 -9.75 -14.49
C GLN A 67 -0.51 -10.08 -15.36
N GLY A 68 -0.76 -9.26 -16.37
CA GLY A 68 -1.81 -9.46 -17.33
C GLY A 68 -1.48 -8.84 -18.68
N GLN A 69 -1.81 -9.51 -19.77
CA GLN A 69 -1.61 -8.96 -21.12
C GLN A 69 -2.58 -7.82 -21.41
N SER A 70 -3.82 -7.93 -20.94
CA SER A 70 -4.82 -6.89 -21.12
C SER A 70 -5.92 -6.97 -20.07
N VAL A 71 -6.47 -5.84 -19.73
CA VAL A 71 -7.67 -5.68 -18.89
C VAL A 71 -8.63 -4.74 -19.58
N SER A 72 -9.91 -5.09 -19.61
CA SER A 72 -10.96 -4.26 -20.23
C SER A 72 -12.20 -4.21 -19.33
N VAL A 73 -12.67 -3.00 -19.07
CA VAL A 73 -13.96 -2.70 -18.44
C VAL A 73 -14.75 -1.86 -19.42
N ALA A 74 -15.82 -2.43 -19.99
CA ALA A 74 -16.56 -1.84 -21.11
C ALA A 74 -16.98 -0.39 -20.86
N GLY A 75 -16.60 0.50 -21.76
CA GLY A 75 -16.92 1.93 -21.72
C GLY A 75 -16.15 2.75 -20.68
N LEU A 76 -15.35 2.09 -19.81
CA LEU A 76 -14.63 2.77 -18.74
C LEU A 76 -13.12 2.76 -18.92
N ALA A 77 -12.52 1.57 -19.14
CA ALA A 77 -11.08 1.45 -19.20
C ALA A 77 -10.62 0.25 -20.02
N THR A 78 -9.53 0.43 -20.77
CA THR A 78 -8.72 -0.65 -21.32
C THR A 78 -7.25 -0.37 -21.01
N ALA A 79 -6.50 -1.43 -20.68
CA ALA A 79 -5.07 -1.34 -20.47
C ALA A 79 -4.39 -2.60 -21.01
N GLN A 80 -3.13 -2.47 -21.44
CA GLN A 80 -2.32 -3.56 -22.00
C GLN A 80 -0.96 -3.59 -21.31
N ASP A 81 -0.31 -4.77 -21.37
CA ASP A 81 1.04 -5.02 -20.86
C ASP A 81 1.18 -4.61 -19.39
N LEU A 82 0.30 -5.18 -18.55
CA LEU A 82 0.23 -4.86 -17.14
C LEU A 82 1.12 -5.77 -16.30
N PHE A 83 1.86 -5.17 -15.40
CA PHE A 83 2.71 -5.87 -14.46
C PHE A 83 2.66 -5.19 -13.08
N ALA A 84 2.56 -5.98 -12.02
CA ALA A 84 2.60 -5.53 -10.64
C ALA A 84 3.61 -6.39 -9.87
N ILE A 85 4.55 -5.76 -9.19
CA ILE A 85 5.54 -6.42 -8.32
C ILE A 85 5.64 -5.68 -7.00
N VAL A 86 5.76 -6.44 -5.93
CA VAL A 86 6.05 -5.95 -4.60
C VAL A 86 7.19 -6.74 -3.99
N THR A 87 8.06 -6.06 -3.29
CA THR A 87 9.17 -6.67 -2.55
C THR A 87 9.24 -6.06 -1.16
N GLY A 88 9.77 -6.81 -0.20
CA GLY A 88 9.98 -6.31 1.14
C GLY A 88 10.88 -7.21 1.94
N ASP A 89 11.62 -6.58 2.84
CA ASP A 89 12.41 -7.24 3.86
C ASP A 89 12.13 -6.56 5.19
N ALA A 90 11.86 -7.34 6.21
CA ALA A 90 11.59 -6.89 7.56
C ALA A 90 12.62 -7.51 8.52
N ASP A 91 13.90 -7.21 8.31
CA ASP A 91 14.95 -7.56 9.25
C ASP A 91 15.04 -6.51 10.35
N ALA A 92 14.79 -6.94 11.59
CA ALA A 92 14.84 -6.05 12.75
C ALA A 92 16.26 -5.56 13.10
N VAL A 93 17.30 -6.21 12.57
CA VAL A 93 18.70 -5.89 12.89
C VAL A 93 19.26 -4.83 11.93
N ASP A 94 18.99 -4.97 10.63
CA ASP A 94 19.60 -4.14 9.58
C ASP A 94 18.64 -3.10 8.98
N GLY A 95 17.39 -3.10 9.42
CA GLY A 95 16.35 -2.21 8.92
C GLY A 95 15.21 -2.94 8.23
N SER A 96 14.36 -2.19 7.57
CA SER A 96 13.19 -2.71 6.85
C SER A 96 13.03 -1.97 5.54
N THR A 97 12.69 -2.69 4.49
CA THR A 97 12.45 -2.13 3.16
C THR A 97 11.15 -2.67 2.59
N ALA A 98 10.37 -1.79 1.96
CA ALA A 98 9.20 -2.15 1.18
C ALA A 98 9.20 -1.38 -0.14
N VAL A 99 9.11 -2.07 -1.26
CA VAL A 99 9.03 -1.46 -2.58
C VAL A 99 7.86 -2.06 -3.35
N SER A 100 7.10 -1.22 -4.00
CA SER A 100 6.01 -1.63 -4.90
C SER A 100 6.12 -0.91 -6.24
N THR A 101 5.86 -1.63 -7.31
CA THR A 101 5.89 -1.10 -8.67
C THR A 101 4.72 -1.66 -9.46
N ALA A 102 4.01 -0.78 -10.18
CA ALA A 102 3.03 -1.16 -11.19
C ALA A 102 3.40 -0.50 -12.52
N THR A 103 3.42 -1.28 -13.59
CA THR A 103 3.69 -0.78 -14.95
C THR A 103 2.57 -1.17 -15.91
N LEU A 104 2.26 -0.28 -16.85
CA LEU A 104 1.31 -0.51 -17.93
C LEU A 104 1.90 0.05 -19.24
N GLY A 105 1.70 -0.66 -20.32
CA GLY A 105 2.10 -0.22 -21.68
C GLY A 105 1.14 0.83 -22.19
N VAL A 106 -0.02 0.43 -22.67
CA VAL A 106 -1.03 1.32 -23.26
C VAL A 106 -2.27 1.39 -22.38
N VAL A 107 -2.76 2.61 -22.17
CA VAL A 107 -3.96 2.90 -21.37
C VAL A 107 -4.91 3.74 -22.17
N ASN A 108 -6.20 3.37 -22.15
CA ASN A 108 -7.28 4.15 -22.71
C ASN A 108 -8.47 4.17 -21.74
N LEU A 109 -8.86 5.35 -21.27
CA LEU A 109 -9.95 5.55 -20.34
C LEU A 109 -11.05 6.37 -20.98
N LEU A 110 -12.31 6.00 -20.67
CA LEU A 110 -13.51 6.74 -21.05
C LEU A 110 -13.59 7.00 -22.57
N ASN A 111 -13.32 5.91 -23.34
CA ASN A 111 -13.34 5.94 -24.82
C ASN A 111 -12.38 6.98 -25.43
N GLY A 112 -11.15 7.09 -24.92
CA GLY A 112 -10.12 7.98 -25.44
C GLY A 112 -10.12 9.38 -24.83
N LEU A 113 -10.93 9.65 -23.80
CA LEU A 113 -10.89 10.91 -23.08
C LEU A 113 -9.55 11.09 -22.34
N ILE A 114 -8.97 9.99 -21.86
CA ILE A 114 -7.62 9.95 -21.29
C ILE A 114 -6.87 8.78 -21.95
N THR A 115 -5.69 9.05 -22.49
CA THR A 115 -4.79 8.02 -23.02
C THR A 115 -3.38 8.26 -22.49
N ALA A 116 -2.65 7.18 -22.29
CA ALA A 116 -1.24 7.21 -21.89
C ALA A 116 -0.51 6.00 -22.42
N ASP A 117 0.80 6.13 -22.66
CA ASP A 117 1.72 5.05 -23.00
C ASP A 117 2.86 5.03 -21.98
N GLY A 118 3.16 3.86 -21.39
CA GLY A 118 4.24 3.74 -20.43
C GLY A 118 3.95 4.40 -19.07
N VAL A 119 2.91 3.90 -18.39
CA VAL A 119 2.59 4.30 -17.02
C VAL A 119 3.43 3.48 -16.04
N VAL A 120 4.19 4.17 -15.18
CA VAL A 120 5.00 3.55 -14.12
C VAL A 120 4.67 4.19 -12.78
N ALA A 121 4.22 3.41 -11.83
CA ALA A 121 4.02 3.79 -10.44
C ALA A 121 5.06 3.09 -9.56
N VAL A 122 5.80 3.84 -8.77
CA VAL A 122 6.78 3.30 -7.81
C VAL A 122 6.56 3.92 -6.45
N ALA A 123 6.52 3.08 -5.41
CA ALA A 123 6.54 3.53 -4.02
C ALA A 123 7.60 2.74 -3.26
N SER A 124 8.46 3.45 -2.55
CA SER A 124 9.53 2.88 -1.73
C SER A 124 9.46 3.43 -0.32
N SER A 125 9.62 2.56 0.67
CA SER A 125 9.70 2.91 2.09
C SER A 125 10.83 2.14 2.74
N THR A 126 11.66 2.82 3.52
CA THR A 126 12.85 2.23 4.16
C THR A 126 13.02 2.69 5.60
N ILE A 127 13.56 1.80 6.42
CA ILE A 127 14.13 2.11 7.73
C ILE A 127 15.62 1.79 7.65
N SER A 128 16.47 2.78 7.89
CA SER A 128 17.91 2.61 7.99
C SER A 128 18.49 3.63 8.96
N ASP A 129 19.51 3.25 9.73
CA ASP A 129 20.28 4.13 10.63
C ASP A 129 19.41 5.08 11.48
N ASN A 130 18.29 4.58 12.01
CA ASN A 130 17.31 5.36 12.75
C ASN A 130 16.50 6.41 11.94
N ALA A 131 16.60 6.42 10.61
CA ALA A 131 15.76 7.20 9.73
C ALA A 131 14.64 6.35 9.10
N VAL A 132 13.47 6.93 8.94
CA VAL A 132 12.33 6.35 8.21
C VAL A 132 12.03 7.26 7.03
N ASN A 133 12.08 6.71 5.82
CA ASN A 133 11.87 7.48 4.60
C ASN A 133 10.90 6.77 3.66
N SER A 134 10.15 7.57 2.89
CA SER A 134 9.33 7.06 1.79
C SER A 134 9.37 8.03 0.62
N ASN A 135 9.41 7.50 -0.60
CA ASN A 135 9.42 8.28 -1.83
C ASN A 135 8.71 7.55 -2.97
N THR A 136 8.50 8.27 -4.08
CA THR A 136 7.88 7.77 -5.30
C THR A 136 8.79 7.91 -6.52
N GLU A 137 10.10 7.94 -6.29
CA GLU A 137 11.10 8.04 -7.34
C GLU A 137 10.98 6.89 -8.35
N GLY A 138 11.12 7.22 -9.65
CA GLY A 138 10.92 6.29 -10.74
C GLY A 138 9.49 6.23 -11.27
N SER A 139 8.53 6.91 -10.64
CA SER A 139 7.18 7.05 -11.19
C SER A 139 7.18 7.95 -12.41
N SER A 140 6.45 7.57 -13.47
CA SER A 140 6.39 8.34 -14.71
C SER A 140 5.10 8.09 -15.50
N LEU A 141 4.74 9.08 -16.33
CA LEU A 141 3.63 9.02 -17.30
C LEU A 141 4.16 9.38 -18.68
N GLY A 142 4.12 8.42 -19.59
CA GLY A 142 4.50 8.64 -20.99
C GLY A 142 3.29 8.98 -21.85
N ASN A 143 3.45 9.92 -22.80
CA ASN A 143 2.48 10.30 -23.83
C ASN A 143 1.04 10.48 -23.28
N LEU A 144 0.94 11.16 -22.13
CA LEU A 144 -0.36 11.39 -21.49
C LEU A 144 -1.15 12.46 -22.23
N VAL A 145 -2.36 12.12 -22.63
CA VAL A 145 -3.34 13.06 -23.20
C VAL A 145 -4.61 13.05 -22.35
N VAL A 146 -5.07 14.21 -21.94
CA VAL A 146 -6.30 14.41 -21.16
C VAL A 146 -7.22 15.37 -21.86
N GLY A 147 -8.40 14.90 -22.30
CA GLY A 147 -9.37 15.75 -23.02
C GLY A 147 -8.82 16.34 -24.32
N GLY A 148 -7.93 15.63 -25.02
CA GLY A 148 -7.27 16.10 -26.23
C GLY A 148 -6.06 17.02 -25.98
N THR A 149 -5.70 17.28 -24.73
CA THR A 149 -4.52 18.09 -24.36
C THR A 149 -3.39 17.19 -23.89
N GLU A 150 -2.21 17.32 -24.50
CA GLU A 150 -1.01 16.63 -24.04
C GLU A 150 -0.54 17.21 -22.69
N VAL A 151 -0.17 16.34 -21.77
CA VAL A 151 0.29 16.68 -20.42
C VAL A 151 1.64 16.03 -20.18
N SER A 152 2.70 16.82 -20.17
CA SER A 152 4.06 16.35 -19.90
C SER A 152 4.40 16.57 -18.45
N ASP A 153 4.92 15.53 -17.79
CA ASP A 153 5.46 15.53 -16.41
C ASP A 153 4.57 16.28 -15.39
N PRO A 154 3.34 15.80 -15.13
CA PRO A 154 2.45 16.48 -14.21
C PRO A 154 3.02 16.47 -12.79
N ALA A 155 3.05 17.65 -12.17
CA ALA A 155 3.45 17.79 -10.77
C ALA A 155 2.56 16.90 -9.86
N PRO A 156 3.06 16.48 -8.69
CA PRO A 156 2.28 15.69 -7.74
C PRO A 156 0.92 16.34 -7.45
N ASN A 157 -0.13 15.51 -7.45
CA ASN A 157 -1.52 15.90 -7.17
C ASN A 157 -2.12 16.90 -8.18
N THR A 158 -1.64 16.93 -9.43
CA THR A 158 -2.20 17.78 -10.48
C THR A 158 -3.66 17.37 -10.76
N ARG A 159 -4.60 18.30 -10.59
CA ARG A 159 -6.02 18.09 -10.84
C ARG A 159 -6.48 18.75 -12.12
N MET A 160 -7.18 17.98 -12.97
CA MET A 160 -7.82 18.49 -14.20
C MET A 160 -9.30 18.14 -14.20
N THR A 161 -10.17 19.09 -14.58
CA THR A 161 -11.60 18.86 -14.71
C THR A 161 -11.91 18.09 -16.00
N LEU A 162 -12.79 17.11 -15.91
CA LEU A 162 -13.33 16.35 -17.05
C LEU A 162 -14.81 16.71 -17.21
N PRO A 163 -15.18 17.63 -18.12
CA PRO A 163 -16.57 18.08 -18.29
C PRO A 163 -17.52 16.90 -18.52
N GLY A 164 -18.63 16.87 -17.79
CA GLY A 164 -19.64 15.80 -17.88
C GLY A 164 -19.24 14.46 -17.22
N VAL A 165 -18.01 14.33 -16.73
CA VAL A 165 -17.47 13.09 -16.12
C VAL A 165 -17.12 13.29 -14.65
N GLY A 166 -16.41 14.38 -14.32
CA GLY A 166 -15.86 14.65 -13.00
C GLY A 166 -14.49 15.30 -13.08
N TYR A 167 -13.46 14.64 -12.57
CA TYR A 167 -12.08 15.13 -12.64
C TYR A 167 -11.07 13.99 -12.62
N VAL A 168 -9.84 14.28 -13.01
CA VAL A 168 -8.70 13.42 -12.87
C VAL A 168 -7.66 14.05 -11.94
N LEU A 169 -7.05 13.24 -11.08
CA LEU A 169 -5.83 13.54 -10.35
C LEU A 169 -4.69 12.78 -11.03
N LEU A 170 -3.63 13.49 -11.39
CA LEU A 170 -2.43 12.94 -12.00
C LEU A 170 -1.31 12.95 -10.96
N ASN A 171 -0.52 11.88 -10.95
CA ASN A 171 0.58 11.72 -10.00
C ASN A 171 0.10 11.99 -8.54
N GLU A 172 -1.02 11.36 -8.15
CA GLU A 172 -1.59 11.55 -6.82
C GLU A 172 -0.69 10.86 -5.78
N VAL A 173 -0.06 11.66 -4.92
CA VAL A 173 0.84 11.19 -3.86
C VAL A 173 0.21 11.45 -2.51
N ARG A 174 0.17 10.41 -1.67
CA ARG A 174 -0.28 10.46 -0.28
C ARG A 174 0.77 9.84 0.62
N THR A 175 1.22 10.57 1.62
CA THR A 175 2.14 10.09 2.64
C THR A 175 1.38 9.67 3.90
N THR A 176 1.91 8.68 4.60
CA THR A 176 1.37 8.16 5.87
C THR A 176 2.51 7.93 6.86
N GLY A 177 2.16 7.73 8.13
CA GLY A 177 3.13 7.56 9.20
C GLY A 177 3.50 8.86 9.90
N ASP A 178 4.32 8.75 10.94
CA ASP A 178 4.80 9.87 11.77
C ASP A 178 6.19 10.39 11.35
N GLY A 179 6.87 9.72 10.41
CA GLY A 179 8.22 10.03 9.96
C GLY A 179 9.33 9.72 10.98
N VAL A 180 8.99 9.05 12.09
CA VAL A 180 9.91 8.68 13.18
C VAL A 180 9.89 7.18 13.44
N THR A 181 8.72 6.61 13.67
CA THR A 181 8.53 5.17 13.90
C THR A 181 7.93 4.46 12.69
N SER A 182 7.28 5.20 11.83
CA SER A 182 6.64 4.67 10.63
C SER A 182 6.69 5.67 9.49
N SER A 183 6.80 5.17 8.27
CA SER A 183 6.67 5.95 7.04
C SER A 183 6.05 5.10 5.95
N GLY A 184 5.23 5.73 5.14
CA GLY A 184 4.62 5.09 3.99
C GLY A 184 4.21 6.10 2.93
N VAL A 185 4.09 5.63 1.71
CA VAL A 185 3.64 6.42 0.58
C VAL A 185 2.76 5.60 -0.35
N THR A 186 1.74 6.24 -0.90
CA THR A 186 0.93 5.73 -2.00
C THR A 186 1.05 6.70 -3.17
N VAL A 187 1.27 6.18 -4.36
CA VAL A 187 1.16 6.93 -5.60
C VAL A 187 0.11 6.29 -6.51
N ASN A 188 -0.80 7.11 -7.07
CA ASN A 188 -1.71 6.74 -8.14
C ASN A 188 -1.37 7.60 -9.35
N MET A 189 -0.93 7.00 -10.44
CA MET A 189 -0.47 7.77 -11.60
C MET A 189 -1.61 8.50 -12.31
N ILE A 190 -2.76 7.82 -12.50
CA ILE A 190 -3.97 8.43 -13.02
C ILE A 190 -5.13 8.01 -12.12
N HIS A 191 -5.79 8.95 -11.45
CA HIS A 191 -6.98 8.70 -10.64
C HIS A 191 -8.16 9.51 -11.14
N VAL A 192 -9.09 8.87 -11.86
CA VAL A 192 -10.33 9.50 -12.33
C VAL A 192 -11.42 9.33 -11.30
N VAL A 193 -12.00 10.45 -10.88
CA VAL A 193 -13.19 10.50 -10.01
C VAL A 193 -14.41 10.79 -10.85
N LEU A 194 -15.26 9.77 -11.01
CA LEU A 194 -16.51 9.86 -11.74
C LEU A 194 -17.56 10.55 -10.87
N GLN A 195 -18.19 11.60 -11.40
CA GLN A 195 -19.17 12.39 -10.68
C GLN A 195 -20.47 12.52 -11.47
N GLN A 196 -21.57 12.56 -10.75
CA GLN A 196 -22.89 12.83 -11.28
C GLN A 196 -23.43 14.14 -10.68
N PRO A 197 -24.00 15.05 -11.47
CA PRO A 197 -24.60 16.29 -10.96
C PRO A 197 -25.84 15.97 -10.11
N ILE A 198 -25.98 16.67 -9.00
CA ILE A 198 -27.20 16.70 -8.20
C ILE A 198 -28.00 17.87 -8.66
N LEU A 199 -29.22 17.63 -9.13
CA LEU A 199 -30.09 18.66 -9.62
C LEU A 199 -31.06 19.14 -8.54
N GLY A 200 -31.25 20.45 -8.43
CA GLY A 200 -32.29 21.07 -7.63
C GLY A 200 -33.66 21.03 -8.29
N LEU A 201 -34.68 21.56 -7.60
CA LEU A 201 -36.08 21.53 -8.04
C LEU A 201 -36.34 22.23 -9.40
N LEU A 202 -35.50 23.19 -9.77
CA LEU A 202 -35.60 23.93 -11.04
C LEU A 202 -34.62 23.42 -12.12
N GLY A 203 -33.99 22.22 -11.89
CA GLY A 203 -33.05 21.64 -12.82
C GLY A 203 -31.61 22.20 -12.75
N GLN A 204 -31.34 23.18 -11.89
CA GLN A 204 -30.00 23.73 -11.70
C GLN A 204 -29.10 22.71 -10.96
N VAL A 205 -27.80 22.67 -11.30
CA VAL A 205 -26.83 21.87 -10.59
C VAL A 205 -26.56 22.50 -9.22
N ILE A 206 -26.86 21.77 -8.14
CA ILE A 206 -26.66 22.18 -6.74
C ILE A 206 -25.45 21.50 -6.07
N GLY A 207 -24.84 20.53 -6.76
CA GLY A 207 -23.67 19.80 -6.26
C GLY A 207 -23.32 18.62 -7.15
N TYR A 208 -22.32 17.84 -6.73
CA TYR A 208 -21.88 16.62 -7.40
C TYR A 208 -21.76 15.48 -6.41
N LYS A 209 -22.15 14.29 -6.83
CA LYS A 209 -21.96 13.04 -6.09
C LYS A 209 -20.94 12.18 -6.82
N THR A 210 -19.94 11.67 -6.10
CA THR A 210 -19.03 10.67 -6.64
C THR A 210 -19.78 9.36 -6.84
N VAL A 211 -19.67 8.80 -8.04
CA VAL A 211 -20.34 7.56 -8.45
C VAL A 211 -19.35 6.47 -8.84
N GLY A 212 -18.07 6.75 -8.82
CA GLY A 212 -17.03 5.74 -9.07
C GLY A 212 -15.64 6.33 -9.15
N ASN A 213 -14.68 5.42 -9.21
CA ASN A 213 -13.25 5.74 -9.35
C ASN A 213 -12.63 4.79 -10.37
N ILE A 214 -11.69 5.31 -11.16
CA ILE A 214 -10.79 4.53 -12.00
C ILE A 214 -9.37 4.93 -11.60
N ILE A 215 -8.55 3.96 -11.20
CA ILE A 215 -7.15 4.19 -10.83
C ILE A 215 -6.27 3.35 -11.75
N VAL A 216 -5.26 3.99 -12.32
CA VAL A 216 -4.28 3.35 -13.21
C VAL A 216 -2.88 3.58 -12.65
N GLY A 217 -2.12 2.50 -12.54
CA GLY A 217 -0.78 2.52 -11.99
C GLY A 217 -0.79 2.98 -10.52
N SER A 218 -0.99 2.05 -9.60
CA SER A 218 -0.94 2.34 -8.16
C SER A 218 0.12 1.51 -7.48
N ALA A 219 0.91 2.18 -6.66
CA ALA A 219 1.92 1.58 -5.81
C ALA A 219 1.83 2.14 -4.39
N THR A 220 1.88 1.27 -3.40
CA THR A 220 1.86 1.62 -1.98
C THR A 220 2.95 0.86 -1.25
N SER A 221 3.72 1.56 -0.43
CA SER A 221 4.70 0.96 0.47
C SER A 221 4.61 1.58 1.85
N SER A 222 4.94 0.82 2.87
CA SER A 222 5.08 1.33 4.23
C SER A 222 5.98 0.44 5.08
N VAL A 223 6.67 1.07 6.03
CA VAL A 223 7.52 0.41 7.03
C VAL A 223 7.18 0.93 8.42
N THR A 224 7.28 0.06 9.41
CA THR A 224 7.04 0.39 10.83
C THR A 224 8.08 -0.32 11.67
N ARG A 225 8.64 0.37 12.67
CA ARG A 225 9.56 -0.19 13.69
C ARG A 225 8.83 -0.98 14.73
#